data_4120874a4ff8104ba6c432b4325ed366
#
_entry.id   4120874a4ff8104ba6c432b4325ed366
#
_cell.length_a   1.000
_cell.length_b   1.000
_cell.length_c   1.000
_cell.angle_alpha   90.00
_cell.angle_beta   90.00
_cell.angle_gamma   90.00
#
_symmetry.space_group_name_H-M   'P 1'
#
loop_
_entity.id
_entity.type
_entity.pdbx_description
1 polymer ?
#
loop_
_entity_poly.entity_id
_entity_poly.type
_entity_poly.pdbx_seq_one_letter_code
_entity_poly.pdbx_strand_id
1 'polypeptide(L)'
;MATKKKAPAKKAFAKKGPPKKSAPPRKAGPKRAAFKAGGKPGGKKAGRNPERKLPRKYGPRRKTPKSIGREAAVPVVAPGPAAPDESRPTALLVAKAGLDKKAEQVTVYDVRGLSSYADYLVIMTAESDRQASAIADNVDVVMKAAGHAKVAVEGYETGTWIIVDYGDVVAHVMARATREFYDLDGLWADAPRFTVDG
;
A
#
# COMPACT_ATOMS: atom_id res chain seq x y z
N MET A 1 39.76 -39.30 55.14
CA MET A 1 40.60 -38.25 54.46
C MET A 1 39.76 -37.59 53.38
N ALA A 2 39.29 -36.39 53.62
CA ALA A 2 38.41 -35.64 52.71
C ALA A 2 39.21 -34.59 51.94
N THR A 3 39.30 -34.71 50.62
CA THR A 3 40.01 -33.75 49.77
C THR A 3 38.99 -32.72 49.28
N LYS A 4 39.16 -31.48 49.78
CA LYS A 4 38.45 -30.28 49.30
C LYS A 4 38.92 -29.87 47.91
N LYS A 5 38.04 -29.95 46.87
CA LYS A 5 38.27 -29.36 45.56
C LYS A 5 37.94 -27.87 45.58
N LYS A 6 38.94 -27.06 45.26
CA LYS A 6 38.91 -25.63 45.15
C LYS A 6 38.27 -25.18 43.83
N ALA A 7 37.26 -24.34 43.88
CA ALA A 7 36.57 -23.79 42.68
C ALA A 7 37.45 -22.71 42.05
N PRO A 8 37.44 -22.54 40.68
CA PRO A 8 38.19 -21.51 40.01
C PRO A 8 37.43 -20.15 40.00
N ALA A 9 38.17 -19.07 40.19
CA ALA A 9 37.72 -17.70 40.25
C ALA A 9 37.16 -17.23 38.87
N LYS A 10 35.99 -16.61 38.89
CA LYS A 10 35.37 -15.94 37.72
C LYS A 10 36.14 -14.65 37.41
N LYS A 11 36.79 -14.60 36.23
CA LYS A 11 37.36 -13.36 35.67
C LYS A 11 36.21 -12.44 35.21
N ALA A 12 36.14 -11.25 35.78
CA ALA A 12 35.25 -10.17 35.37
C ALA A 12 35.67 -9.65 33.98
N PHE A 13 34.80 -9.77 33.02
CA PHE A 13 34.96 -9.18 31.70
C PHE A 13 34.46 -7.73 31.73
N ALA A 14 35.39 -6.78 31.64
CA ALA A 14 35.08 -5.36 31.51
C ALA A 14 34.41 -5.09 30.15
N LYS A 15 33.14 -4.62 30.16
CA LYS A 15 32.43 -4.16 28.98
C LYS A 15 33.04 -2.83 28.51
N LYS A 16 33.81 -2.86 27.41
CA LYS A 16 34.14 -1.66 26.64
C LYS A 16 32.89 -1.20 25.91
N GLY A 17 32.41 0.02 26.21
CA GLY A 17 31.33 0.65 25.50
C GLY A 17 31.67 1.00 24.03
N PRO A 18 30.69 1.13 23.13
CA PRO A 18 30.95 1.40 21.73
C PRO A 18 31.50 2.83 21.53
N PRO A 19 32.33 3.04 20.49
CA PRO A 19 32.91 4.34 20.20
C PRO A 19 31.83 5.32 19.73
N LYS A 20 31.85 6.54 20.29
CA LYS A 20 30.99 7.65 19.87
C LYS A 20 31.36 8.04 18.43
N LYS A 21 30.42 7.85 17.50
CA LYS A 21 30.51 8.36 16.13
C LYS A 21 30.41 9.89 16.17
N SER A 22 31.43 10.57 15.69
CA SER A 22 31.46 12.02 15.47
C SER A 22 30.47 12.38 14.35
N ALA A 23 29.64 13.39 14.60
CA ALA A 23 28.69 13.92 13.63
C ALA A 23 29.42 14.62 12.47
N PRO A 24 28.96 14.51 11.22
CA PRO A 24 29.50 15.21 10.07
C PRO A 24 29.22 16.72 10.15
N PRO A 25 30.09 17.60 9.60
CA PRO A 25 29.90 19.04 9.65
C PRO A 25 28.69 19.48 8.80
N ARG A 26 27.87 20.36 9.36
CA ARG A 26 26.75 21.01 8.69
C ARG A 26 27.27 21.88 7.54
N LYS A 27 26.84 21.55 6.30
CA LYS A 27 27.07 22.41 5.14
C LYS A 27 26.26 23.69 5.29
N ALA A 28 26.95 24.83 5.21
CA ALA A 28 26.35 26.16 5.20
C ALA A 28 25.45 26.34 3.96
N GLY A 29 24.18 26.73 4.18
CA GLY A 29 23.22 27.04 3.12
C GLY A 29 23.56 28.38 2.42
N PRO A 30 23.10 28.56 1.17
CA PRO A 30 23.42 29.76 0.39
C PRO A 30 22.72 31.00 0.98
N LYS A 31 23.50 32.10 1.09
CA LYS A 31 23.07 33.44 1.54
C LYS A 31 21.97 33.97 0.61
N ARG A 32 20.82 34.31 1.15
CA ARG A 32 19.75 35.06 0.46
C ARG A 32 20.28 36.43 0.04
N ALA A 33 20.24 36.71 -1.24
CA ALA A 33 20.46 38.03 -1.78
C ALA A 33 19.26 38.93 -1.43
N ALA A 34 19.55 40.09 -0.83
CA ALA A 34 18.59 41.12 -0.51
C ALA A 34 18.15 41.84 -1.80
N PHE A 35 16.86 41.73 -2.14
CA PHE A 35 16.27 42.56 -3.17
C PHE A 35 15.92 43.94 -2.57
N LYS A 36 16.59 44.99 -3.11
CA LYS A 36 16.31 46.41 -2.82
C LYS A 36 14.93 46.80 -3.35
N ALA A 37 14.12 47.35 -2.47
CA ALA A 37 12.93 48.10 -2.84
C ALA A 37 13.32 49.44 -3.44
N GLY A 38 12.72 49.84 -4.55
CA GLY A 38 12.84 51.18 -5.12
C GLY A 38 11.86 51.40 -6.26
N GLY A 39 10.94 52.35 -6.08
CA GLY A 39 10.26 52.99 -7.18
C GLY A 39 8.73 52.94 -7.19
N LYS A 40 8.08 53.87 -6.54
CA LYS A 40 6.73 54.43 -6.85
C LYS A 40 6.85 55.61 -7.81
N PRO A 41 5.76 56.22 -8.31
CA PRO A 41 4.51 55.76 -8.93
C PRO A 41 4.28 56.50 -10.28
N GLY A 42 3.45 55.97 -11.13
CA GLY A 42 2.95 56.66 -12.30
C GLY A 42 1.53 56.18 -12.63
N GLY A 43 0.55 56.98 -12.22
CA GLY A 43 -0.84 56.76 -12.60
C GLY A 43 -1.08 57.07 -14.07
N LYS A 44 -1.88 56.26 -14.75
CA LYS A 44 -2.69 56.67 -15.92
C LYS A 44 -3.94 55.81 -16.03
N LYS A 45 -5.06 56.50 -15.78
CA LYS A 45 -6.36 56.51 -16.46
C LYS A 45 -6.94 55.21 -16.98
N ALA A 46 -8.12 54.93 -16.40
CA ALA A 46 -9.17 54.04 -16.88
C ALA A 46 -9.34 54.08 -18.42
N GLY A 47 -9.11 52.91 -19.03
CA GLY A 47 -9.58 52.59 -20.36
C GLY A 47 -10.71 51.59 -20.23
N ARG A 48 -11.94 51.99 -20.56
CA ARG A 48 -13.11 51.15 -20.73
C ARG A 48 -12.76 50.04 -21.72
N ASN A 49 -12.83 48.80 -21.29
CA ASN A 49 -12.70 47.64 -22.17
C ASN A 49 -14.11 47.38 -22.75
N PRO A 50 -14.34 47.52 -24.06
CA PRO A 50 -15.61 47.17 -24.67
C PRO A 50 -15.75 45.65 -24.66
N GLU A 51 -16.94 45.17 -24.32
CA GLU A 51 -17.40 43.81 -24.31
C GLU A 51 -16.84 42.98 -25.48
N ARG A 52 -15.89 42.07 -25.17
CA ARG A 52 -15.53 41.01 -26.09
C ARG A 52 -16.65 39.97 -26.09
N LYS A 53 -17.60 40.12 -27.02
CA LYS A 53 -18.55 39.08 -27.39
C LYS A 53 -17.75 37.86 -27.84
N LEU A 54 -17.71 36.85 -27.01
CA LEU A 54 -17.20 35.54 -27.39
C LEU A 54 -18.08 34.92 -28.48
N PRO A 55 -17.53 34.47 -29.60
CA PRO A 55 -18.34 33.82 -30.62
C PRO A 55 -18.81 32.45 -30.07
N ARG A 56 -20.11 32.31 -29.89
CA ARG A 56 -20.75 31.03 -29.69
C ARG A 56 -20.67 30.21 -30.98
N LYS A 57 -19.60 29.43 -31.13
CA LYS A 57 -19.56 28.31 -32.08
C LYS A 57 -19.79 27.03 -31.31
N TYR A 58 -21.04 26.81 -30.89
CA TYR A 58 -21.50 25.43 -30.69
C TYR A 58 -21.75 24.88 -32.09
N GLY A 59 -20.85 24.00 -32.54
CA GLY A 59 -21.08 23.16 -33.70
C GLY A 59 -22.30 22.25 -33.50
N PRO A 60 -22.84 21.68 -34.58
CA PRO A 60 -24.07 20.88 -34.52
C PRO A 60 -23.95 19.78 -33.50
N ARG A 61 -24.96 19.66 -32.63
CA ARG A 61 -25.14 18.57 -31.66
C ARG A 61 -24.80 17.24 -32.35
N ARG A 62 -23.70 16.61 -31.95
CA ARG A 62 -23.47 15.22 -32.30
C ARG A 62 -24.68 14.44 -31.83
N LYS A 63 -25.38 13.85 -32.77
CA LYS A 63 -26.43 12.89 -32.50
C LYS A 63 -25.82 11.82 -31.62
N THR A 64 -26.35 11.62 -30.41
CA THR A 64 -26.03 10.48 -29.55
C THR A 64 -26.07 9.23 -30.38
N PRO A 65 -25.08 8.36 -30.38
CA PRO A 65 -25.20 7.09 -31.06
C PRO A 65 -26.41 6.37 -30.44
N LYS A 66 -27.32 5.93 -31.32
CA LYS A 66 -28.42 5.03 -30.98
C LYS A 66 -27.81 3.94 -30.07
N SER A 67 -28.50 3.69 -28.96
CA SER A 67 -28.22 2.56 -28.08
C SER A 67 -27.86 1.35 -28.92
N ILE A 68 -26.57 0.99 -28.87
CA ILE A 68 -26.06 -0.28 -29.37
C ILE A 68 -26.87 -1.33 -28.60
N GLY A 69 -27.56 -2.13 -29.35
CA GLY A 69 -28.44 -3.16 -28.82
C GLY A 69 -27.72 -3.91 -27.69
N ARG A 70 -28.49 -4.20 -26.67
CA ARG A 70 -28.17 -5.06 -25.54
C ARG A 70 -27.37 -6.25 -26.07
N GLU A 71 -26.06 -6.14 -25.93
CA GLU A 71 -25.12 -7.19 -26.27
C GLU A 71 -25.54 -8.39 -25.45
N ALA A 72 -25.80 -9.48 -26.12
CA ALA A 72 -26.27 -10.72 -25.52
C ALA A 72 -25.36 -11.02 -24.31
N ALA A 73 -25.99 -11.20 -23.15
CA ALA A 73 -25.29 -11.62 -21.95
C ALA A 73 -24.39 -12.79 -22.32
N VAL A 74 -23.09 -12.58 -22.23
CA VAL A 74 -22.11 -13.66 -22.34
C VAL A 74 -22.59 -14.69 -21.32
N PRO A 75 -22.84 -15.95 -21.70
CA PRO A 75 -23.29 -16.93 -20.73
C PRO A 75 -22.22 -16.98 -19.65
N VAL A 76 -22.62 -16.64 -18.43
CA VAL A 76 -21.80 -16.87 -17.24
C VAL A 76 -21.64 -18.39 -17.22
N VAL A 77 -20.48 -18.86 -17.67
CA VAL A 77 -20.12 -20.26 -17.54
C VAL A 77 -20.11 -20.51 -16.03
N ALA A 78 -21.10 -21.30 -15.58
CA ALA A 78 -21.12 -21.73 -14.19
C ALA A 78 -19.73 -22.31 -13.88
N PRO A 79 -19.10 -21.92 -12.76
CA PRO A 79 -17.78 -22.44 -12.42
C PRO A 79 -17.90 -23.97 -12.40
N GLY A 80 -17.10 -24.62 -13.25
CA GLY A 80 -16.93 -26.07 -13.21
C GLY A 80 -16.50 -26.49 -11.80
N PRO A 81 -16.50 -27.82 -11.48
CA PRO A 81 -16.10 -28.29 -10.17
C PRO A 81 -14.77 -27.65 -9.81
N ALA A 82 -14.79 -26.88 -8.71
CA ALA A 82 -13.66 -26.06 -8.29
C ALA A 82 -12.41 -26.98 -8.20
N ALA A 83 -11.37 -26.63 -8.94
CA ALA A 83 -10.05 -27.21 -8.75
C ALA A 83 -9.70 -27.16 -7.25
N PRO A 84 -8.95 -28.15 -6.72
CA PRO A 84 -8.59 -28.13 -5.32
C PRO A 84 -8.02 -26.78 -4.94
N ASP A 85 -8.54 -26.21 -3.85
CA ASP A 85 -8.25 -24.86 -3.43
C ASP A 85 -6.89 -24.81 -2.72
N GLU A 86 -5.82 -24.90 -3.49
CA GLU A 86 -4.44 -24.94 -2.98
C GLU A 86 -3.97 -23.58 -2.47
N SER A 87 -4.55 -22.49 -2.98
CA SER A 87 -4.15 -21.12 -2.64
C SER A 87 -4.83 -20.58 -1.38
N ARG A 88 -5.96 -21.16 -0.97
CA ARG A 88 -6.70 -20.71 0.22
C ARG A 88 -5.91 -20.80 1.53
N PRO A 89 -5.19 -21.90 1.83
CA PRO A 89 -4.35 -21.97 3.03
C PRO A 89 -3.29 -20.88 3.07
N THR A 90 -2.73 -20.53 1.90
CA THR A 90 -1.76 -19.45 1.73
C THR A 90 -2.39 -18.08 2.03
N ALA A 91 -3.59 -17.82 1.50
CA ALA A 91 -4.33 -16.59 1.78
C ALA A 91 -4.67 -16.42 3.28
N LEU A 92 -5.07 -17.52 3.94
CA LEU A 92 -5.32 -17.53 5.39
C LEU A 92 -4.04 -17.27 6.20
N LEU A 93 -2.91 -17.81 5.76
CA LEU A 93 -1.61 -17.60 6.40
C LEU A 93 -1.20 -16.11 6.30
N VAL A 94 -1.40 -15.49 5.14
CA VAL A 94 -1.17 -14.05 4.93
C VAL A 94 -2.07 -13.23 5.86
N ALA A 95 -3.37 -13.54 5.91
CA ALA A 95 -4.32 -12.83 6.77
C ALA A 95 -3.92 -12.94 8.25
N LYS A 96 -3.56 -14.13 8.73
CA LYS A 96 -3.11 -14.36 10.10
C LYS A 96 -1.83 -13.60 10.41
N ALA A 97 -0.85 -13.59 9.50
CA ALA A 97 0.38 -12.84 9.67
C ALA A 97 0.13 -11.32 9.79
N GLY A 98 -0.90 -10.80 9.10
CA GLY A 98 -1.34 -9.42 9.26
C GLY A 98 -1.93 -9.15 10.64
N LEU A 99 -2.81 -10.02 11.12
CA LEU A 99 -3.43 -9.92 12.44
C LEU A 99 -2.41 -9.96 13.58
N ASP A 100 -1.32 -10.74 13.46
CA ASP A 100 -0.22 -10.78 14.41
C ASP A 100 0.43 -9.38 14.62
N LYS A 101 0.31 -8.49 13.65
CA LYS A 101 0.75 -7.08 13.71
C LYS A 101 -0.41 -6.10 13.87
N LYS A 102 -1.57 -6.59 14.35
CA LYS A 102 -2.75 -5.79 14.62
C LYS A 102 -3.30 -5.09 13.37
N ALA A 103 -3.25 -5.75 12.22
CA ALA A 103 -3.96 -5.29 11.04
C ALA A 103 -5.46 -5.28 11.35
N GLU A 104 -6.15 -4.24 10.90
CA GLU A 104 -7.59 -4.09 11.06
C GLU A 104 -8.33 -4.49 9.79
N GLN A 105 -9.60 -4.85 9.91
CA GLN A 105 -10.51 -5.13 8.80
C GLN A 105 -9.88 -6.08 7.76
N VAL A 106 -9.31 -7.19 8.23
CA VAL A 106 -8.67 -8.19 7.35
C VAL A 106 -9.75 -8.95 6.60
N THR A 107 -9.79 -8.75 5.28
CA THR A 107 -10.76 -9.36 4.38
C THR A 107 -10.05 -10.14 3.31
N VAL A 108 -10.48 -11.37 3.08
CA VAL A 108 -9.96 -12.24 2.02
C VAL A 108 -11.04 -12.37 0.95
N TYR A 109 -10.67 -12.08 -0.29
CA TYR A 109 -11.52 -12.19 -1.48
C TYR A 109 -11.07 -13.37 -2.33
N ASP A 110 -12.01 -14.24 -2.68
CA ASP A 110 -11.80 -15.30 -3.67
C ASP A 110 -12.08 -14.69 -5.05
N VAL A 111 -11.03 -14.44 -5.81
CA VAL A 111 -11.13 -13.81 -7.13
C VAL A 111 -10.90 -14.80 -8.27
N ARG A 112 -10.92 -16.09 -7.98
CA ARG A 112 -10.80 -17.14 -8.99
C ARG A 112 -11.96 -17.06 -9.99
N GLY A 113 -11.59 -17.06 -11.27
CA GLY A 113 -12.57 -16.88 -12.35
C GLY A 113 -13.06 -15.44 -12.57
N LEU A 114 -12.76 -14.50 -11.66
CA LEU A 114 -12.98 -13.07 -11.79
C LEU A 114 -11.71 -12.32 -12.20
N SER A 115 -10.57 -12.83 -11.81
CA SER A 115 -9.25 -12.30 -12.12
C SER A 115 -8.37 -13.36 -12.79
N SER A 116 -7.42 -12.89 -13.60
CA SER A 116 -6.42 -13.75 -14.23
C SER A 116 -5.03 -13.63 -13.59
N TYR A 117 -4.85 -12.73 -12.61
CA TYR A 117 -3.55 -12.46 -12.00
C TYR A 117 -3.38 -13.04 -10.60
N ALA A 118 -4.46 -13.37 -9.91
CA ALA A 118 -4.41 -13.98 -8.58
C ALA A 118 -5.66 -14.82 -8.31
N ASP A 119 -5.56 -15.77 -7.40
CA ASP A 119 -6.67 -16.56 -6.88
C ASP A 119 -7.31 -15.87 -5.67
N TYR A 120 -6.51 -15.26 -4.82
CA TYR A 120 -6.96 -14.58 -3.62
C TYR A 120 -6.33 -13.20 -3.46
N LEU A 121 -7.16 -12.26 -3.00
CA LEU A 121 -6.70 -10.95 -2.52
C LEU A 121 -6.93 -10.87 -1.02
N VAL A 122 -5.91 -10.45 -0.29
CA VAL A 122 -6.00 -10.22 1.16
C VAL A 122 -5.85 -8.73 1.41
N ILE A 123 -6.94 -8.06 1.78
CA ILE A 123 -6.96 -6.62 2.03
C ILE A 123 -6.94 -6.38 3.53
N MET A 124 -5.99 -5.59 3.99
CA MET A 124 -5.74 -5.28 5.40
C MET A 124 -5.60 -3.78 5.60
N THR A 125 -6.11 -3.27 6.71
CA THR A 125 -5.96 -1.86 7.08
C THR A 125 -4.89 -1.68 8.14
N ALA A 126 -4.06 -0.67 7.96
CA ALA A 126 -3.08 -0.20 8.92
C ALA A 126 -3.44 1.20 9.44
N GLU A 127 -3.18 1.48 10.72
CA GLU A 127 -3.42 2.80 11.33
C GLU A 127 -2.33 3.83 10.96
N SER A 128 -1.14 3.35 10.54
CA SER A 128 -0.01 4.20 10.19
C SER A 128 0.90 3.53 9.15
N ASP A 129 1.67 4.35 8.43
CA ASP A 129 2.66 3.89 7.44
C ASP A 129 3.69 2.94 8.07
N ARG A 130 4.11 3.22 9.30
CA ARG A 130 5.03 2.36 10.06
C ARG A 130 4.42 1.00 10.36
N GLN A 131 3.14 0.96 10.72
CA GLN A 131 2.43 -0.30 10.94
C GLN A 131 2.24 -1.06 9.63
N ALA A 132 1.92 -0.37 8.53
CA ALA A 132 1.80 -0.99 7.22
C ALA A 132 3.10 -1.70 6.82
N SER A 133 4.26 -1.05 7.01
CA SER A 133 5.56 -1.68 6.78
C SER A 133 5.78 -2.88 7.71
N ALA A 134 5.44 -2.78 9.00
CA ALA A 134 5.60 -3.87 9.96
C ALA A 134 4.67 -5.08 9.65
N ILE A 135 3.48 -4.83 9.11
CA ILE A 135 2.57 -5.88 8.62
C ILE A 135 3.19 -6.57 7.41
N ALA A 136 3.62 -5.79 6.40
CA ALA A 136 4.23 -6.33 5.19
C ALA A 136 5.49 -7.17 5.49
N ASP A 137 6.35 -6.68 6.39
CA ASP A 137 7.55 -7.41 6.84
C ASP A 137 7.19 -8.73 7.53
N ASN A 138 6.17 -8.73 8.40
CA ASN A 138 5.74 -9.94 9.09
C ASN A 138 5.14 -10.97 8.13
N VAL A 139 4.33 -10.50 7.17
CA VAL A 139 3.80 -11.35 6.11
C VAL A 139 4.95 -11.99 5.33
N ASP A 140 5.98 -11.21 4.92
CA ASP A 140 7.15 -11.76 4.21
C ASP A 140 7.90 -12.81 5.04
N VAL A 141 8.10 -12.56 6.33
CA VAL A 141 8.77 -13.52 7.23
C VAL A 141 7.99 -14.83 7.36
N VAL A 142 6.67 -14.75 7.59
CA VAL A 142 5.81 -15.92 7.76
C VAL A 142 5.69 -16.73 6.47
N MET A 143 5.48 -16.03 5.33
CA MET A 143 5.36 -16.67 4.03
C MET A 143 6.66 -17.35 3.61
N LYS A 144 7.80 -16.71 3.84
CA LYS A 144 9.11 -17.30 3.59
C LYS A 144 9.37 -18.52 4.46
N ALA A 145 8.97 -18.51 5.73
CA ALA A 145 9.07 -19.66 6.63
C ALA A 145 8.18 -20.83 6.18
N ALA A 146 7.05 -20.54 5.53
CA ALA A 146 6.14 -21.53 4.94
C ALA A 146 6.60 -22.01 3.54
N GLY A 147 7.71 -21.50 3.00
CA GLY A 147 8.25 -21.90 1.71
C GLY A 147 7.72 -21.11 0.51
N HIS A 148 6.93 -20.04 0.74
CA HIS A 148 6.42 -19.17 -0.31
C HIS A 148 7.35 -17.98 -0.51
N ALA A 149 7.97 -17.88 -1.67
CA ALA A 149 8.79 -16.74 -2.05
C ALA A 149 7.91 -15.63 -2.60
N LYS A 150 8.16 -14.37 -2.19
CA LYS A 150 7.48 -13.23 -2.81
C LYS A 150 7.99 -12.99 -4.23
N VAL A 151 7.07 -12.65 -5.12
CA VAL A 151 7.34 -12.31 -6.51
C VAL A 151 7.71 -10.84 -6.64
N ALA A 152 6.91 -9.96 -6.02
CA ALA A 152 7.10 -8.52 -6.07
C ALA A 152 6.63 -7.82 -4.79
N VAL A 153 7.15 -6.62 -4.55
CA VAL A 153 6.66 -5.69 -3.53
C VAL A 153 6.62 -4.29 -4.12
N GLU A 154 5.50 -3.61 -3.95
CA GLU A 154 5.30 -2.24 -4.39
C GLU A 154 4.80 -1.35 -3.25
N GLY A 155 5.05 -0.04 -3.35
CA GLY A 155 4.54 0.97 -2.41
C GLY A 155 5.20 0.97 -1.03
N TYR A 156 6.24 0.16 -0.79
CA TYR A 156 6.88 0.01 0.52
C TYR A 156 7.50 1.32 1.04
N GLU A 157 8.06 2.15 0.17
CA GLU A 157 8.72 3.41 0.56
C GLU A 157 7.74 4.45 1.11
N THR A 158 6.52 4.48 0.60
CA THR A 158 5.48 5.42 1.03
C THR A 158 4.69 4.93 2.24
N GLY A 159 4.54 3.61 2.38
CA GLY A 159 3.80 2.97 3.46
C GLY A 159 2.28 3.19 3.45
N THR A 160 1.76 4.02 2.54
CA THR A 160 0.31 4.32 2.46
C THR A 160 -0.49 3.19 1.83
N TRP A 161 0.13 2.46 0.91
CA TRP A 161 -0.41 1.27 0.27
C TRP A 161 0.75 0.37 -0.15
N ILE A 162 0.91 -0.76 0.52
CA ILE A 162 1.93 -1.75 0.21
C ILE A 162 1.25 -2.96 -0.41
N ILE A 163 1.76 -3.41 -1.54
CA ILE A 163 1.31 -4.60 -2.25
C ILE A 163 2.43 -5.63 -2.16
N VAL A 164 2.10 -6.84 -1.70
CA VAL A 164 3.05 -7.97 -1.67
C VAL A 164 2.45 -9.09 -2.49
N ASP A 165 3.12 -9.44 -3.57
CA ASP A 165 2.70 -10.45 -4.53
C ASP A 165 3.41 -11.78 -4.25
N TYR A 166 2.63 -12.85 -4.10
CA TYR A 166 3.11 -14.24 -3.95
C TYR A 166 2.69 -15.13 -5.13
N GLY A 167 2.21 -14.54 -6.24
CA GLY A 167 1.68 -15.25 -7.40
C GLY A 167 0.18 -15.47 -7.25
N ASP A 168 -0.22 -16.56 -6.64
CA ASP A 168 -1.64 -16.90 -6.49
C ASP A 168 -2.37 -16.05 -5.44
N VAL A 169 -1.62 -15.45 -4.51
CA VAL A 169 -2.14 -14.61 -3.43
C VAL A 169 -1.46 -13.24 -3.43
N VAL A 170 -2.26 -12.18 -3.45
CA VAL A 170 -1.76 -10.80 -3.35
C VAL A 170 -2.26 -10.16 -2.07
N ALA A 171 -1.33 -9.67 -1.26
CA ALA A 171 -1.62 -8.93 -0.03
C ALA A 171 -1.61 -7.42 -0.28
N HIS A 172 -2.68 -6.75 0.11
CA HIS A 172 -2.82 -5.29 0.09
C HIS A 172 -2.86 -4.78 1.52
N VAL A 173 -1.82 -4.07 1.94
CA VAL A 173 -1.76 -3.40 3.24
C VAL A 173 -1.95 -1.92 3.01
N MET A 174 -3.06 -1.36 3.47
CA MET A 174 -3.49 -0.01 3.13
C MET A 174 -3.71 0.82 4.38
N ALA A 175 -3.30 2.10 4.33
CA ALA A 175 -3.76 3.08 5.31
C ALA A 175 -5.29 3.25 5.18
N ARG A 176 -5.99 3.53 6.28
CA ARG A 176 -7.46 3.67 6.30
C ARG A 176 -7.98 4.62 5.22
N ALA A 177 -7.41 5.83 5.12
CA ALA A 177 -7.82 6.80 4.12
C ALA A 177 -7.59 6.33 2.68
N THR A 178 -6.52 5.58 2.44
CA THR A 178 -6.21 5.00 1.13
C THR A 178 -7.22 3.91 0.76
N ARG A 179 -7.59 3.04 1.71
CA ARG A 179 -8.60 1.99 1.49
C ARG A 179 -9.97 2.59 1.16
N GLU A 180 -10.38 3.62 1.93
CA GLU A 180 -11.63 4.34 1.67
C GLU A 180 -11.63 5.06 0.32
N PHE A 181 -10.50 5.65 -0.09
CA PHE A 181 -10.40 6.38 -1.35
C PHE A 181 -10.44 5.47 -2.58
N TYR A 182 -9.70 4.35 -2.56
CA TYR A 182 -9.65 3.43 -3.70
C TYR A 182 -10.79 2.41 -3.74
N ASP A 183 -11.46 2.21 -2.61
CA ASP A 183 -12.63 1.32 -2.46
C ASP A 183 -12.47 -0.05 -3.15
N LEU A 184 -11.37 -0.74 -2.85
CA LEU A 184 -11.16 -2.10 -3.38
C LEU A 184 -12.25 -3.07 -2.92
N ASP A 185 -12.83 -2.84 -1.74
CA ASP A 185 -13.93 -3.62 -1.22
C ASP A 185 -15.20 -3.49 -2.10
N GLY A 186 -15.45 -2.29 -2.65
CA GLY A 186 -16.51 -2.04 -3.63
C GLY A 186 -16.19 -2.64 -5.01
N LEU A 187 -14.92 -2.56 -5.43
CA LEU A 187 -14.48 -3.14 -6.71
C LEU A 187 -14.69 -4.66 -6.75
N TRP A 188 -14.44 -5.36 -5.63
CA TRP A 188 -14.56 -6.80 -5.51
C TRP A 188 -15.85 -7.23 -4.78
N ALA A 189 -16.90 -6.39 -4.81
CA ALA A 189 -18.16 -6.67 -4.11
C ALA A 189 -18.83 -7.97 -4.55
N ASP A 190 -18.66 -8.36 -5.82
CA ASP A 190 -19.23 -9.59 -6.39
C ASP A 190 -18.38 -10.85 -6.07
N ALA A 191 -17.16 -10.70 -5.56
CA ALA A 191 -16.30 -11.81 -5.19
C ALA A 191 -16.75 -12.42 -3.85
N PRO A 192 -16.77 -13.77 -3.73
CA PRO A 192 -16.89 -14.41 -2.43
C PRO A 192 -15.82 -13.91 -1.47
N ARG A 193 -16.23 -13.50 -0.27
CA ARG A 193 -15.32 -12.94 0.72
C ARG A 193 -15.59 -13.47 2.11
N PHE A 194 -14.56 -13.47 2.93
CA PHE A 194 -14.66 -13.74 4.37
C PHE A 194 -13.71 -12.85 5.15
N THR A 195 -14.14 -12.46 6.33
CA THR A 195 -13.29 -11.73 7.29
C THR A 195 -12.54 -12.72 8.15
N VAL A 196 -11.31 -12.38 8.51
CA VAL A 196 -10.50 -13.14 9.46
C VAL A 196 -10.31 -12.26 10.69
N ASP A 197 -10.90 -12.71 11.80
CA ASP A 197 -10.78 -12.04 13.09
C ASP A 197 -9.63 -12.66 13.89
N GLY A 198 -8.90 -11.82 14.64
CA GLY A 198 -7.75 -12.22 15.46
C GLY A 198 -8.14 -12.55 16.90
#